data_c758a33fa251a69f992a757d59f8528e
#
_entry.id   c758a33fa251a69f992a757d59f8528e
#
_cell.length_a   1.000
_cell.length_b   1.000
_cell.length_c   1.000
_cell.angle_alpha   90.00
_cell.angle_beta   90.00
_cell.angle_gamma   90.00
#
_symmetry.space_group_name_H-M   'P 1'
#
loop_
_entity.id
_entity.type
_entity.pdbx_description
1 polymer ?
#
loop_
_entity_poly.entity_id
_entity_poly.type
_entity_poly.pdbx_seq_one_letter_code
_entity_poly.pdbx_strand_id
1 'polypeptide(L)'
;MKIIAAAAFLAAPWQPAHAQAIVGSIPEEFRGDWCQENAKDNTFKPGECKLKAGSLSIDRMTLDTGRLSCGFDSGAASEGTLQMRMLCTDPEDKDSLIYGAQLKLLPGKRIELILEPADQK
;
A
#
# COMPACT_ATOMS: atom_id res chain seq x y z
N MET A 1 -6.70 -30.54 -31.08
CA MET A 1 -6.69 -30.27 -30.80
C MET A 1 -6.57 -29.78 -30.34
N LYS A 2 -6.50 -29.54 -30.24
CA LYS A 2 -6.43 -29.02 -29.73
C LYS A 2 -6.44 -28.34 -29.09
N ILE A 3 -6.47 -28.15 -29.00
CA ILE A 3 -6.55 -27.58 -28.38
C ILE A 3 -6.56 -27.08 -27.71
N ILE A 4 -6.55 -26.98 -27.66
CA ILE A 4 -6.63 -26.56 -26.98
C ILE A 4 -6.44 -25.99 -26.35
N ALA A 5 -6.32 -26.05 -26.51
CA ALA A 5 -6.14 -25.54 -25.89
C ALA A 5 -6.08 -24.86 -25.39
N ALA A 6 -6.10 -24.75 -25.51
CA ALA A 6 -6.04 -24.15 -25.07
C ALA A 6 -6.17 -23.56 -24.48
N ALA A 7 -6.24 -23.54 -24.49
CA ALA A 7 -6.30 -23.01 -23.95
C ALA A 7 -6.24 -22.52 -23.33
N ALA A 8 -6.14 -22.66 -23.39
CA ALA A 8 -5.99 -22.23 -22.80
C ALA A 8 -5.83 -21.63 -22.45
N PHE A 9 -5.82 -21.55 -22.57
CA PHE A 9 -5.65 -20.99 -22.29
C PHE A 9 -5.89 -20.37 -22.11
N LEU A 10 -6.09 -20.10 -21.97
CA LEU A 10 -6.48 -19.54 -21.83
C LEU A 10 -6.68 -19.12 -21.26
N ALA A 11 -6.73 -19.07 -21.24
CA ALA A 11 -6.91 -18.73 -20.66
C ALA A 11 -6.71 -18.30 -19.88
N ALA A 12 -7.00 -18.37 -19.75
CA ALA A 12 -6.55 -17.90 -18.59
C ALA A 12 -5.24 -17.34 -18.43
N PRO A 13 -4.55 -17.19 -19.30
CA PRO A 13 -3.21 -16.69 -19.14
C PRO A 13 -3.13 -15.39 -18.40
N TRP A 14 -4.12 -14.65 -18.42
CA TRP A 14 -4.11 -13.40 -17.71
C TRP A 14 -4.11 -13.57 -16.21
N GLN A 15 -4.47 -14.71 -15.75
CA GLN A 15 -4.58 -14.91 -14.32
C GLN A 15 -3.25 -14.86 -13.59
N PRO A 16 -2.23 -15.55 -14.06
CA PRO A 16 -0.97 -15.51 -13.33
C PRO A 16 -0.40 -14.11 -13.20
N ALA A 17 -0.56 -13.32 -14.24
CA ALA A 17 -0.01 -11.97 -14.20
C ALA A 17 -0.70 -11.10 -13.18
N HIS A 18 -1.92 -11.46 -12.83
CA HIS A 18 -2.68 -10.64 -11.89
C HIS A 18 -2.87 -11.33 -10.56
N ALA A 19 -2.23 -12.45 -10.38
CA ALA A 19 -2.36 -13.16 -9.13
C ALA A 19 -1.73 -12.34 -8.01
N GLN A 20 -2.41 -12.27 -6.90
CA GLN A 20 -1.90 -11.60 -5.73
C GLN A 20 -1.25 -12.60 -4.81
N ALA A 21 -0.18 -12.18 -4.17
CA ALA A 21 0.50 -13.00 -3.19
C ALA A 21 0.18 -12.44 -1.80
N ILE A 22 -0.28 -13.30 -0.92
CA ILE A 22 -0.51 -12.90 0.47
C ILE A 22 0.85 -12.59 1.08
N VAL A 23 0.94 -11.46 1.75
CA VAL A 23 2.19 -11.06 2.39
C VAL A 23 1.95 -10.91 3.89
N GLY A 24 2.99 -11.18 4.67
CA GLY A 24 2.93 -11.05 6.11
C GLY A 24 3.58 -9.79 6.63
N SER A 25 4.05 -8.95 5.73
CA SER A 25 4.67 -7.69 6.11
C SER A 25 4.67 -6.79 4.89
N ILE A 26 4.97 -5.53 5.12
CA ILE A 26 5.04 -4.57 4.02
C ILE A 26 6.33 -4.84 3.25
N PRO A 27 6.23 -5.06 1.93
CA PRO A 27 7.42 -5.38 1.14
C PRO A 27 8.47 -4.28 1.18
N GLU A 28 9.71 -4.69 1.00
CA GLU A 28 10.86 -3.82 1.16
C GLU A 28 10.82 -2.61 0.24
N GLU A 29 10.29 -2.76 -0.95
CA GLU A 29 10.30 -1.66 -1.91
C GLU A 29 9.45 -0.47 -1.46
N PHE A 30 8.58 -0.67 -0.49
CA PHE A 30 7.77 0.43 0.04
C PHE A 30 8.32 1.01 1.32
N ARG A 31 9.33 0.39 1.91
CA ARG A 31 9.83 0.82 3.22
C ARG A 31 10.73 2.03 3.11
N GLY A 32 10.76 2.82 4.17
CA GLY A 32 11.63 3.96 4.24
C GLY A 32 10.88 5.21 4.62
N ASP A 33 11.58 6.32 4.48
CA ASP A 33 11.01 7.63 4.75
C ASP A 33 10.66 8.29 3.43
N TRP A 34 9.48 8.85 3.38
CA TRP A 34 8.94 9.43 2.17
C TRP A 34 8.41 10.81 2.46
N CYS A 35 8.41 11.65 1.45
CA CYS A 35 7.92 13.01 1.58
C CYS A 35 6.91 13.31 0.51
N GLN A 36 5.77 13.86 0.91
CA GLN A 36 4.71 14.22 -0.02
C GLN A 36 5.20 15.26 -1.02
N GLU A 37 4.89 15.04 -2.28
CA GLU A 37 5.38 15.94 -3.32
C GLU A 37 4.66 17.27 -3.34
N ASN A 38 3.37 17.23 -3.07
CA ASN A 38 2.64 18.46 -2.85
C ASN A 38 1.39 18.15 -2.05
N ALA A 39 0.80 19.18 -1.50
CA ALA A 39 -0.25 19.00 -0.50
C ALA A 39 -1.53 18.39 -1.06
N LYS A 40 -1.69 18.39 -2.36
CA LYS A 40 -2.93 17.90 -2.95
C LYS A 40 -2.83 16.49 -3.49
N ASP A 41 -1.63 15.97 -3.59
CA ASP A 41 -1.42 14.66 -4.19
C ASP A 41 -1.19 13.60 -3.14
N ASN A 42 -1.46 12.38 -3.54
CA ASN A 42 -1.17 11.22 -2.70
C ASN A 42 0.15 10.58 -3.09
N THR A 43 1.02 11.34 -3.73
CA THR A 43 2.29 10.81 -4.21
C THR A 43 3.43 11.31 -3.35
N PHE A 44 4.39 10.42 -3.14
CA PHE A 44 5.51 10.65 -2.25
C PHE A 44 6.80 10.29 -2.94
N LYS A 45 7.87 11.00 -2.60
CA LYS A 45 9.19 10.69 -3.08
C LYS A 45 10.07 10.34 -1.89
N PRO A 46 11.16 9.59 -2.11
CA PRO A 46 12.04 9.21 -1.00
C PRO A 46 12.68 10.44 -0.37
N GLY A 47 12.88 10.37 0.94
CA GLY A 47 13.61 11.40 1.63
C GLY A 47 12.87 11.88 2.85
N GLU A 48 13.59 12.64 3.67
CA GLU A 48 13.00 13.21 4.85
C GLU A 48 12.35 14.53 4.53
N CYS A 49 11.25 14.79 5.17
CA CYS A 49 10.53 16.02 4.99
C CYS A 49 10.96 17.06 6.00
N LYS A 50 10.98 18.30 5.57
CA LYS A 50 11.24 19.38 6.50
C LYS A 50 10.08 19.56 7.45
N LEU A 51 8.88 19.28 6.99
CA LEU A 51 7.67 19.40 7.81
C LEU A 51 7.09 18.01 8.02
N LYS A 52 6.71 17.73 9.26
CA LYS A 52 6.12 16.44 9.57
C LYS A 52 4.81 16.21 8.85
N ALA A 53 4.10 17.28 8.54
CA ALA A 53 2.77 17.14 7.97
C ALA A 53 2.78 16.38 6.65
N GLY A 54 3.88 16.44 5.91
CA GLY A 54 3.96 15.72 4.65
C GLY A 54 4.80 14.48 4.69
N SER A 55 5.15 14.00 5.88
CA SER A 55 6.04 12.86 6.00
C SER A 55 5.26 11.55 6.03
N LEU A 56 5.91 10.49 5.58
CA LEU A 56 5.36 9.15 5.60
C LEU A 56 6.51 8.22 5.91
N SER A 57 6.36 7.43 6.95
CA SER A 57 7.40 6.49 7.35
C SER A 57 6.81 5.09 7.28
N ILE A 58 7.47 4.19 6.58
CA ILE A 58 6.99 2.84 6.38
C ILE A 58 8.05 1.85 6.80
N ASP A 59 7.69 0.96 7.71
CA ASP A 59 8.52 -0.15 8.15
C ASP A 59 7.87 -1.46 7.77
N ARG A 60 8.48 -2.55 8.20
CA ARG A 60 7.94 -3.87 7.92
C ARG A 60 6.49 -4.02 8.33
N MET A 61 6.13 -3.48 9.49
CA MET A 61 4.81 -3.71 10.07
C MET A 61 4.08 -2.43 10.41
N THR A 62 4.62 -1.28 10.07
CA THR A 62 3.99 -0.02 10.44
C THR A 62 4.03 0.98 9.32
N LEU A 63 3.05 1.85 9.34
CA LEU A 63 2.97 2.97 8.40
C LEU A 63 2.51 4.17 9.21
N ASP A 64 3.29 5.24 9.16
CA ASP A 64 3.05 6.41 9.99
C ASP A 64 3.00 7.63 9.10
N THR A 65 1.88 8.35 9.12
CA THR A 65 1.69 9.49 8.23
C THR A 65 1.93 10.82 8.93
N GLY A 66 2.31 10.79 10.20
CA GLY A 66 2.40 12.04 10.95
C GLY A 66 1.10 12.36 11.67
N ARG A 67 0.00 11.85 11.18
CA ARG A 67 -1.30 11.98 11.86
C ARG A 67 -1.81 10.67 12.35
N LEU A 68 -1.65 9.63 11.54
CA LEU A 68 -2.11 8.30 11.89
C LEU A 68 -0.92 7.39 12.06
N SER A 69 -1.00 6.54 13.04
CA SER A 69 -0.04 5.50 13.26
C SER A 69 -0.73 4.17 13.00
N CYS A 70 -0.27 3.44 12.01
CA CYS A 70 -0.98 2.25 11.55
C CYS A 70 -0.11 1.02 11.66
N GLY A 71 -0.73 -0.08 12.09
CA GLY A 71 -0.07 -1.37 12.14
C GLY A 71 -0.59 -2.27 11.03
N PHE A 72 0.30 -3.03 10.45
CA PHE A 72 -0.05 -3.98 9.38
C PHE A 72 -0.85 -5.12 9.96
N ASP A 73 -1.99 -5.42 9.35
CA ASP A 73 -2.79 -6.56 9.77
C ASP A 73 -2.71 -7.67 8.73
N SER A 74 -3.00 -7.33 7.49
CA SER A 74 -2.94 -8.30 6.42
C SER A 74 -2.77 -7.57 5.10
N GLY A 75 -2.32 -8.28 4.10
CA GLY A 75 -2.13 -7.65 2.81
C GLY A 75 -1.90 -8.63 1.70
N ALA A 76 -2.03 -8.12 0.50
CA ALA A 76 -1.80 -8.88 -0.71
C ALA A 76 -1.09 -7.98 -1.71
N ALA A 77 -0.07 -8.53 -2.34
CA ALA A 77 0.76 -7.78 -3.27
C ALA A 77 0.66 -8.38 -4.67
N SER A 78 0.66 -7.52 -5.65
CA SER A 78 0.86 -7.91 -7.04
C SER A 78 1.77 -6.84 -7.62
N GLU A 79 2.17 -7.02 -8.86
CA GLU A 79 3.23 -6.20 -9.44
C GLU A 79 3.08 -4.72 -9.09
N GLY A 80 3.99 -4.23 -8.24
CA GLY A 80 4.05 -2.81 -7.93
C GLY A 80 2.92 -2.25 -7.11
N THR A 81 2.02 -3.10 -6.63
CA THR A 81 0.87 -2.65 -5.87
C THR A 81 0.70 -3.51 -4.63
N LEU A 82 0.39 -2.87 -3.52
CA LEU A 82 0.12 -3.55 -2.26
C LEU A 82 -1.20 -3.06 -1.73
N GLN A 83 -2.09 -3.98 -1.41
CA GLN A 83 -3.33 -3.65 -0.74
C GLN A 83 -3.28 -4.21 0.65
N MET A 84 -3.55 -3.38 1.64
CA MET A 84 -3.42 -3.76 3.03
C MET A 84 -4.65 -3.41 3.83
N ARG A 85 -4.83 -4.18 4.87
CA ARG A 85 -5.74 -3.84 5.93
C ARG A 85 -4.88 -3.44 7.12
N MET A 86 -5.17 -2.29 7.71
CA MET A 86 -4.35 -1.76 8.78
C MET A 86 -5.21 -1.32 9.94
N LEU A 87 -4.64 -1.38 11.12
CA LEU A 87 -5.28 -0.85 12.31
C LEU A 87 -4.58 0.45 12.64
N CYS A 88 -5.32 1.53 12.54
CA CYS A 88 -4.74 2.87 12.70
C CYS A 88 -5.26 3.56 13.93
N THR A 89 -4.40 4.34 14.54
CA THR A 89 -4.75 5.11 15.73
C THR A 89 -4.44 6.58 15.46
N ASP A 90 -5.41 7.43 15.75
CA ASP A 90 -5.24 8.86 15.69
C ASP A 90 -4.91 9.31 17.11
N PRO A 91 -3.78 9.97 17.33
CA PRO A 91 -3.43 10.40 18.68
C PRO A 91 -4.48 11.24 19.36
N GLU A 92 -5.21 12.00 18.59
CA GLU A 92 -6.23 12.88 19.17
C GLU A 92 -7.51 12.12 19.53
N ASP A 93 -7.81 11.11 18.73
CA ASP A 93 -9.03 10.36 18.94
C ASP A 93 -8.84 9.18 19.88
N LYS A 94 -7.64 8.62 19.87
CA LYS A 94 -7.28 7.48 20.73
C LYS A 94 -8.03 6.20 20.41
N ASP A 95 -8.94 6.24 19.50
CA ASP A 95 -9.63 5.03 19.07
C ASP A 95 -8.91 4.43 17.87
N SER A 96 -8.91 3.10 17.83
CA SER A 96 -8.31 2.41 16.70
C SER A 96 -9.40 2.12 15.69
N LEU A 97 -9.09 2.40 14.45
CA LEU A 97 -10.01 2.14 13.36
C LEU A 97 -9.31 1.32 12.29
N ILE A 98 -10.10 0.54 11.57
CA ILE A 98 -9.57 -0.25 10.48
C ILE A 98 -9.56 0.60 9.22
N TYR A 99 -8.41 0.61 8.56
CA TYR A 99 -8.25 1.33 7.31
C TYR A 99 -7.86 0.36 6.21
N GLY A 100 -8.29 0.66 5.01
CA GLY A 100 -7.75 0.03 3.82
C GLY A 100 -6.67 0.94 3.27
N ALA A 101 -5.53 0.37 2.93
CA ALA A 101 -4.42 1.13 2.39
C ALA A 101 -3.97 0.50 1.10
N GLN A 102 -3.66 1.33 0.13
CA GLN A 102 -3.10 0.86 -1.13
C GLN A 102 -1.83 1.64 -1.40
N LEU A 103 -0.75 0.90 -1.62
CA LEU A 103 0.52 1.48 -2.01
C LEU A 103 0.82 1.04 -3.43
N LYS A 104 1.27 1.97 -4.24
CA LYS A 104 1.57 1.68 -5.63
C LYS A 104 2.90 2.31 -6.00
N LEU A 105 3.77 1.51 -6.62
CA LEU A 105 5.04 2.03 -7.12
C LEU A 105 4.79 2.83 -8.38
N LEU A 106 5.41 3.99 -8.45
CA LEU A 106 5.32 4.86 -9.61
C LEU A 106 6.69 5.01 -10.25
N PRO A 107 6.74 5.42 -11.52
CA PRO A 107 8.02 5.68 -12.15
C PRO A 107 8.81 6.72 -11.37
N GLY A 108 10.14 6.61 -11.39
CA GLY A 108 10.98 7.60 -10.73
C GLY A 108 11.13 7.41 -9.24
N LYS A 109 10.95 6.17 -8.77
CA LYS A 109 11.11 5.87 -7.36
C LYS A 109 10.17 6.67 -6.47
N ARG A 110 8.92 6.76 -6.90
CA ARG A 110 7.89 7.41 -6.13
C ARG A 110 6.84 6.39 -5.77
N ILE A 111 6.01 6.71 -4.80
CA ILE A 111 4.89 5.85 -4.45
C ILE A 111 3.63 6.69 -4.33
N GLU A 112 2.52 6.01 -4.51
CA GLU A 112 1.21 6.59 -4.27
C GLU A 112 0.58 5.85 -3.11
N LEU A 113 0.00 6.60 -2.18
CA LEU A 113 -0.68 6.01 -1.03
C LEU A 113 -2.12 6.48 -1.02
N ILE A 114 -3.03 5.52 -0.95
CA ILE A 114 -4.44 5.80 -0.74
C ILE A 114 -4.83 5.14 0.56
N LEU A 115 -5.33 5.93 1.49
CA LEU A 115 -5.65 5.47 2.83
C LEU A 115 -7.08 5.87 3.13
N GLU A 116 -7.95 4.87 3.34
CA GLU A 116 -9.35 5.13 3.56
C GLU A 116 -9.87 4.32 4.72
N PRO A 117 -10.75 4.91 5.54
CA PRO A 117 -11.38 4.13 6.59
C PRO A 117 -12.16 2.97 5.94
N ALA A 118 -12.00 1.80 6.51
CA ALA A 118 -12.79 0.68 6.05
C ALA A 118 -14.22 0.85 6.53
N ASP A 119 -15.12 0.05 5.95
CA ASP A 119 -16.50 0.10 6.37
C ASP A 119 -16.62 -0.12 7.85
N GLN A 120 -17.26 0.80 8.53
CA GLN A 120 -17.33 0.79 9.98
C GLN A 120 -18.54 0.02 10.51
N LYS A 121 -19.38 -0.40 9.65
CA LYS A 121 -20.59 -1.06 10.11
C LYS A 121 -20.42 -2.38 10.74
#